data_2bd072e422e92dcdd814e733c3547af2
#
_entry.id   2bd072e422e92dcdd814e733c3547af2
#
_cell.length_a   1.000
_cell.length_b   1.000
_cell.length_c   1.000
_cell.angle_alpha   90.00
_cell.angle_beta   90.00
_cell.angle_gamma   90.00
#
_symmetry.space_group_name_H-M   'P 1'
#
loop_
_entity.id
_entity.type
_entity.pdbx_description
1 polymer ?
#
loop_
_entity_poly.entity_id
_entity_poly.type
_entity_poly.pdbx_seq_one_letter_code
_entity_poly.pdbx_strand_id
1 'polypeptide(L)'
;MNSSDIPSRTLKAFSVNGEKNSIPVDSSSSTLADGDATFDSGFPPLTMTPIGAGGKPPKGKDMNGILYSVTLKQRWQDAGMGYPFDSAFSTVAGGYPKGAILPNSSLSGTWINTTESNNNNPEVSTATSTGWVPLSSYGQTVVTLSNVNYTMSTLQASRERIVLNGTLTANIYLYLPPWIKEWTVENNTSGNFYVTLITTQTGAAGYSSYPNEIVKVRCDGVNIFRNSTEPGRLISIKTYSTAGAYTYTPSRGTNSIEVEVIGGGGGGGGAR
;
A
#
# COMPACT_ATOMS: atom_id res chain seq x y z
N MET A 1 25.50 -20.65 10.81
CA MET A 1 24.20 -21.14 10.26
C MET A 1 24.29 -21.03 8.75
N ASN A 2 24.19 -22.15 8.04
CA ASN A 2 24.23 -22.20 6.58
C ASN A 2 22.78 -22.23 6.02
N SER A 3 22.60 -21.90 4.76
CA SER A 3 21.28 -22.01 4.11
C SER A 3 20.74 -23.46 4.06
N SER A 4 21.64 -24.45 4.19
CA SER A 4 21.29 -25.86 4.32
C SER A 4 20.79 -26.28 5.71
N ASP A 5 20.98 -25.44 6.75
CA ASP A 5 20.61 -25.73 8.13
C ASP A 5 19.14 -25.36 8.43
N ILE A 6 18.27 -25.47 7.43
CA ILE A 6 16.84 -25.14 7.55
C ILE A 6 16.17 -26.17 8.48
N PRO A 7 15.63 -25.76 9.65
CA PRO A 7 14.91 -26.66 10.53
C PRO A 7 13.60 -27.14 9.92
N SER A 8 13.15 -28.30 10.33
CA SER A 8 11.85 -28.82 9.91
C SER A 8 10.72 -27.96 10.43
N ARG A 9 9.70 -27.75 9.59
CA ARG A 9 8.49 -27.00 9.97
C ARG A 9 7.68 -27.76 11.03
N THR A 10 7.04 -27.04 11.93
CA THR A 10 6.15 -27.59 12.94
C THR A 10 4.86 -28.11 12.29
N LEU A 11 4.75 -29.42 12.09
CA LEU A 11 3.60 -30.04 11.39
C LEU A 11 2.31 -30.02 12.22
N LYS A 12 2.39 -30.13 13.55
CA LYS A 12 1.24 -30.09 14.47
C LYS A 12 1.56 -29.20 15.65
N ALA A 13 0.60 -28.39 16.08
CA ALA A 13 0.73 -27.67 17.34
C ALA A 13 0.83 -28.67 18.50
N PHE A 14 1.64 -28.34 19.50
CA PHE A 14 1.81 -29.20 20.69
C PHE A 14 0.44 -29.43 21.38
N SER A 15 0.17 -30.63 21.82
CA SER A 15 -1.09 -30.98 22.51
C SER A 15 -2.37 -30.59 21.70
N VAL A 16 -2.35 -30.65 20.36
CA VAL A 16 -3.51 -30.29 19.52
C VAL A 16 -4.75 -31.12 19.89
N ASN A 17 -4.55 -32.42 20.17
CA ASN A 17 -5.61 -33.35 20.60
C ASN A 17 -5.52 -33.72 22.08
N GLY A 18 -4.56 -33.12 22.81
CA GLY A 18 -4.37 -33.38 24.24
C GLY A 18 -5.17 -32.43 25.12
N GLU A 19 -5.32 -32.82 26.38
CA GLU A 19 -5.92 -31.92 27.37
C GLU A 19 -5.02 -30.73 27.64
N LYS A 20 -5.61 -29.53 27.56
CA LYS A 20 -4.95 -28.25 27.77
C LYS A 20 -5.93 -27.21 28.31
N ASN A 21 -5.42 -26.31 29.13
CA ASN A 21 -6.17 -25.13 29.57
C ASN A 21 -5.97 -23.95 28.61
N SER A 22 -6.99 -23.08 28.51
CA SER A 22 -6.81 -21.74 27.95
C SER A 22 -6.04 -20.92 28.99
N ILE A 23 -4.97 -20.25 28.56
CA ILE A 23 -4.13 -19.44 29.47
C ILE A 23 -4.67 -18.01 29.43
N PRO A 24 -5.18 -17.48 30.57
CA PRO A 24 -5.62 -16.09 30.67
C PRO A 24 -4.49 -15.10 30.40
N VAL A 25 -4.84 -13.93 29.87
CA VAL A 25 -3.87 -12.84 29.69
C VAL A 25 -3.48 -12.27 31.05
N ASP A 26 -4.49 -11.90 31.84
CA ASP A 26 -4.31 -11.24 33.14
C ASP A 26 -4.42 -12.21 34.29
N SER A 27 -3.68 -11.96 35.34
CA SER A 27 -3.81 -12.67 36.61
C SER A 27 -4.98 -12.13 37.45
N SER A 28 -5.56 -12.99 38.25
CA SER A 28 -6.63 -12.65 39.20
C SER A 28 -6.37 -13.31 40.53
N SER A 29 -7.09 -12.90 41.58
CA SER A 29 -6.99 -13.53 42.90
C SER A 29 -7.29 -15.03 42.86
N SER A 30 -8.22 -15.46 41.98
CA SER A 30 -8.56 -16.88 41.82
C SER A 30 -7.43 -17.64 41.08
N THR A 31 -6.88 -17.11 39.97
CA THR A 31 -5.80 -17.77 39.27
C THR A 31 -4.55 -17.94 40.13
N LEU A 32 -4.21 -16.91 40.92
CA LEU A 32 -3.09 -16.95 41.85
C LEU A 32 -3.30 -17.99 42.98
N ALA A 33 -4.53 -18.03 43.54
CA ALA A 33 -4.87 -18.96 44.63
C ALA A 33 -4.98 -20.41 44.13
N ASP A 34 -5.35 -20.64 42.87
CA ASP A 34 -5.50 -21.96 42.29
C ASP A 34 -4.20 -22.49 41.65
N GLY A 35 -3.19 -21.65 41.54
CA GLY A 35 -1.90 -22.00 40.94
C GLY A 35 -1.99 -22.08 39.42
N ASP A 36 -2.95 -21.34 38.79
CA ASP A 36 -3.13 -21.27 37.34
C ASP A 36 -2.08 -20.37 36.69
N ALA A 37 -1.53 -20.82 35.58
CA ALA A 37 -0.63 -19.99 34.79
C ALA A 37 -1.40 -18.91 34.01
N THR A 38 -0.80 -17.70 33.93
CA THR A 38 -1.30 -16.57 33.11
C THR A 38 -0.16 -15.98 32.30
N PHE A 39 -0.46 -15.22 31.25
CA PHE A 39 0.60 -14.53 30.50
C PHE A 39 1.22 -13.38 31.31
N ASP A 40 0.45 -12.76 32.21
CA ASP A 40 0.91 -11.69 33.09
C ASP A 40 1.90 -12.17 34.17
N SER A 41 1.54 -13.20 34.92
CA SER A 41 2.31 -13.67 36.08
C SER A 41 3.09 -14.97 35.85
N GLY A 42 2.89 -15.62 34.69
CA GLY A 42 3.45 -16.97 34.47
C GLY A 42 2.86 -17.99 35.43
N PHE A 43 3.67 -18.92 35.91
CA PHE A 43 3.31 -19.82 37.01
C PHE A 43 3.45 -19.06 38.34
N PRO A 44 2.37 -18.92 39.13
CA PRO A 44 2.40 -18.09 40.34
C PRO A 44 3.29 -18.68 41.44
N PRO A 45 3.75 -17.88 42.44
CA PRO A 45 4.64 -18.29 43.49
C PRO A 45 4.17 -19.55 44.23
N LEU A 46 2.86 -19.77 44.32
CA LEU A 46 2.29 -20.97 44.95
C LEU A 46 2.77 -22.28 44.31
N THR A 47 3.04 -22.24 42.98
CA THR A 47 3.56 -23.42 42.25
C THR A 47 5.03 -23.66 42.45
N MET A 48 5.76 -22.69 43.02
CA MET A 48 7.19 -22.78 43.34
C MET A 48 7.45 -23.08 44.84
N THR A 49 6.36 -23.08 45.63
CA THR A 49 6.42 -23.42 47.07
C THR A 49 6.44 -24.94 47.24
N PRO A 50 7.24 -25.49 48.12
CA PRO A 50 7.20 -26.93 48.45
C PRO A 50 5.82 -27.39 48.88
N ILE A 51 5.37 -28.55 48.44
CA ILE A 51 4.05 -29.11 48.78
C ILE A 51 3.86 -29.21 50.30
N GLY A 52 4.89 -29.61 51.04
CA GLY A 52 4.85 -29.65 52.50
C GLY A 52 4.69 -28.30 53.19
N ALA A 53 4.90 -27.19 52.50
CA ALA A 53 4.68 -25.83 52.94
C ALA A 53 3.39 -25.22 52.33
N GLY A 54 2.49 -26.03 51.80
CA GLY A 54 1.22 -25.59 51.24
C GLY A 54 1.25 -25.21 49.77
N GLY A 55 2.34 -25.50 49.06
CA GLY A 55 2.46 -25.25 47.61
C GLY A 55 1.59 -26.19 46.79
N LYS A 56 1.25 -25.78 45.57
CA LYS A 56 0.56 -26.59 44.56
C LYS A 56 1.50 -26.85 43.39
N PRO A 57 1.60 -28.09 42.86
CA PRO A 57 2.43 -28.31 41.69
C PRO A 57 1.89 -27.59 40.45
N PRO A 58 2.75 -27.16 39.51
CA PRO A 58 2.32 -26.63 38.22
C PRO A 58 1.38 -27.59 37.50
N LYS A 59 0.30 -27.08 36.92
CA LYS A 59 -0.68 -27.89 36.19
C LYS A 59 -0.12 -28.29 34.83
N GLY A 60 -0.04 -29.58 34.51
CA GLY A 60 0.38 -30.04 33.18
C GLY A 60 -0.51 -29.56 32.04
N LYS A 61 -1.79 -29.34 32.32
CA LYS A 61 -2.73 -28.74 31.35
C LYS A 61 -2.40 -27.27 31.00
N ASP A 62 -1.84 -26.51 31.94
CA ASP A 62 -1.37 -25.14 31.70
C ASP A 62 -0.11 -25.17 30.82
N MET A 63 0.84 -26.05 31.11
CA MET A 63 2.01 -26.25 30.26
C MET A 63 1.61 -26.64 28.85
N ASN A 64 0.67 -27.57 28.69
CA ASN A 64 0.09 -27.93 27.39
C ASN A 64 -0.53 -26.75 26.68
N GLY A 65 -1.27 -25.88 27.40
CA GLY A 65 -1.89 -24.69 26.87
C GLY A 65 -0.88 -23.65 26.37
N ILE A 66 0.16 -23.41 27.14
CA ILE A 66 1.26 -22.48 26.78
C ILE A 66 1.97 -22.99 25.52
N LEU A 67 2.42 -24.25 25.52
CA LEU A 67 3.13 -24.83 24.38
C LEU A 67 2.25 -24.93 23.14
N TYR A 68 0.95 -25.21 23.30
CA TYR A 68 -0.02 -25.15 22.21
C TYR A 68 -0.08 -23.76 21.58
N SER A 69 -0.22 -22.71 22.38
CA SER A 69 -0.32 -21.33 21.89
C SER A 69 0.95 -20.89 21.14
N VAL A 70 2.14 -21.24 21.67
CA VAL A 70 3.42 -20.90 21.05
C VAL A 70 3.61 -21.66 19.73
N THR A 71 3.40 -22.96 19.73
CA THR A 71 3.60 -23.78 18.53
C THR A 71 2.54 -23.57 17.46
N LEU A 72 1.34 -23.12 17.84
CA LEU A 72 0.31 -22.69 16.88
C LEU A 72 0.74 -21.42 16.14
N LYS A 73 1.27 -20.42 16.86
CA LYS A 73 1.82 -19.20 16.26
C LYS A 73 3.02 -19.49 15.38
N GLN A 74 3.91 -20.40 15.84
CA GLN A 74 5.05 -20.84 15.04
C GLN A 74 4.61 -21.46 13.72
N ARG A 75 3.62 -22.35 13.74
CA ARG A 75 3.07 -22.94 12.50
C ARG A 75 2.48 -21.89 11.56
N TRP A 76 1.83 -20.85 12.09
CA TRP A 76 1.32 -19.72 11.29
C TRP A 76 2.46 -19.00 10.58
N GLN A 77 3.56 -18.74 11.31
CA GLN A 77 4.77 -18.14 10.75
C GLN A 77 5.48 -19.08 9.76
N ASP A 78 5.57 -20.37 10.06
CA ASP A 78 6.14 -21.39 9.15
C ASP A 78 5.38 -21.49 7.82
N ALA A 79 4.08 -21.13 7.81
CA ALA A 79 3.27 -21.00 6.60
C ALA A 79 3.53 -19.70 5.83
N GLY A 80 4.40 -18.82 6.33
CA GLY A 80 4.74 -17.55 5.72
C GLY A 80 3.76 -16.42 6.05
N MET A 81 2.89 -16.60 7.05
CA MET A 81 1.88 -15.61 7.42
C MET A 81 2.31 -14.74 8.58
N GLY A 82 2.00 -13.44 8.47
CA GLY A 82 2.04 -12.49 9.56
C GLY A 82 0.61 -12.12 10.01
N TYR A 83 0.50 -11.04 10.78
CA TYR A 83 -0.76 -10.48 11.26
C TYR A 83 -0.96 -9.10 10.63
N PRO A 84 -2.15 -8.78 10.09
CA PRO A 84 -2.49 -7.41 9.71
C PRO A 84 -2.40 -6.46 10.92
N PHE A 85 -2.50 -5.16 10.66
CA PHE A 85 -2.52 -4.17 11.72
C PHE A 85 -3.65 -4.44 12.71
N ASP A 86 -3.31 -4.38 14.00
CA ASP A 86 -4.25 -4.51 15.12
C ASP A 86 -4.04 -3.33 16.08
N SER A 87 -5.09 -2.54 16.27
CA SER A 87 -5.05 -1.33 17.10
C SER A 87 -4.94 -1.65 18.59
N ALA A 88 -5.57 -2.74 19.05
CA ALA A 88 -5.50 -3.15 20.45
C ALA A 88 -4.09 -3.65 20.79
N PHE A 89 -3.52 -4.49 19.93
CA PHE A 89 -2.12 -4.92 20.05
C PHE A 89 -1.17 -3.71 20.02
N SER A 90 -1.35 -2.80 19.06
CA SER A 90 -0.52 -1.61 18.92
C SER A 90 -0.48 -0.77 20.21
N THR A 91 -1.65 -0.56 20.81
CA THR A 91 -1.78 0.21 22.07
C THR A 91 -1.00 -0.46 23.21
N VAL A 92 -1.17 -1.76 23.41
CA VAL A 92 -0.51 -2.51 24.49
C VAL A 92 0.99 -2.63 24.26
N ALA A 93 1.41 -2.81 23.01
CA ALA A 93 2.83 -2.94 22.63
C ALA A 93 3.58 -1.59 22.61
N GLY A 94 2.88 -0.45 22.75
CA GLY A 94 3.50 0.87 22.63
C GLY A 94 3.79 1.28 21.20
N GLY A 95 3.04 0.76 20.23
CA GLY A 95 3.20 1.01 18.79
C GLY A 95 4.08 -0.03 18.07
N TYR A 96 3.98 -0.05 16.76
CA TYR A 96 4.84 -0.89 15.91
C TYR A 96 6.20 -0.23 15.72
N PRO A 97 7.31 -0.99 15.82
CA PRO A 97 8.65 -0.44 15.61
C PRO A 97 8.89 -0.11 14.14
N LYS A 98 9.81 0.79 13.86
CA LYS A 98 10.32 1.06 12.53
C LYS A 98 10.88 -0.23 11.90
N GLY A 99 10.54 -0.46 10.63
CA GLY A 99 10.92 -1.68 9.91
C GLY A 99 9.95 -2.84 10.09
N ALA A 100 8.91 -2.72 10.91
CA ALA A 100 7.86 -3.74 11.01
C ALA A 100 7.18 -3.94 9.65
N ILE A 101 6.95 -5.20 9.29
CA ILE A 101 6.28 -5.59 8.04
C ILE A 101 4.98 -6.30 8.40
N LEU A 102 3.86 -5.78 7.90
CA LEU A 102 2.53 -6.36 8.12
C LEU A 102 1.86 -6.67 6.79
N PRO A 103 1.16 -7.81 6.65
CA PRO A 103 0.25 -8.01 5.52
C PRO A 103 -0.87 -6.97 5.55
N ASN A 104 -1.35 -6.57 4.38
CA ASN A 104 -2.54 -5.73 4.28
C ASN A 104 -3.81 -6.54 4.59
N SER A 105 -4.93 -5.85 4.84
CA SER A 105 -6.20 -6.50 5.18
C SER A 105 -6.73 -7.42 4.10
N SER A 106 -6.37 -7.18 2.84
CA SER A 106 -6.75 -8.04 1.70
C SER A 106 -5.78 -9.21 1.46
N LEU A 107 -4.72 -9.35 2.27
CA LEU A 107 -3.67 -10.37 2.17
C LEU A 107 -3.01 -10.46 0.78
N SER A 108 -3.00 -9.35 0.06
CA SER A 108 -2.48 -9.27 -1.31
C SER A 108 -1.29 -8.33 -1.43
N GLY A 109 -0.71 -7.94 -0.33
CA GLY A 109 0.46 -7.09 -0.23
C GLY A 109 0.88 -6.87 1.21
N THR A 110 1.93 -6.09 1.40
CA THR A 110 2.53 -5.82 2.69
C THR A 110 2.81 -4.34 2.86
N TRP A 111 2.75 -3.90 4.10
CA TRP A 111 3.15 -2.58 4.58
C TRP A 111 4.49 -2.66 5.28
N ILE A 112 5.34 -1.65 5.12
CA ILE A 112 6.51 -1.45 5.97
C ILE A 112 6.34 -0.16 6.76
N ASN A 113 6.63 -0.23 8.05
CA ASN A 113 6.61 0.93 8.95
C ASN A 113 7.91 1.74 8.84
N THR A 114 7.80 3.06 8.69
CA THR A 114 8.93 3.98 8.55
C THR A 114 9.21 4.81 9.79
N THR A 115 8.38 4.71 10.84
CA THR A 115 8.47 5.50 12.07
C THR A 115 8.53 4.60 13.30
N GLU A 116 9.13 5.09 14.39
CA GLU A 116 9.12 4.38 15.67
C GLU A 116 7.79 4.53 16.39
N SER A 117 7.42 3.52 17.19
CA SER A 117 6.24 3.51 18.05
C SER A 117 4.96 3.92 17.33
N ASN A 118 4.78 3.42 16.11
CA ASN A 118 3.69 3.82 15.23
C ASN A 118 2.39 3.14 15.61
N ASN A 119 1.41 3.92 16.07
CA ASN A 119 0.06 3.46 16.41
C ASN A 119 -0.96 3.72 15.28
N ASN A 120 -0.57 4.32 14.16
CA ASN A 120 -1.48 4.62 13.08
C ASN A 120 -1.80 3.37 12.26
N ASN A 121 -3.08 3.25 11.87
CA ASN A 121 -3.48 2.23 10.91
C ASN A 121 -2.87 2.54 9.53
N PRO A 122 -2.21 1.57 8.86
CA PRO A 122 -1.76 1.76 7.48
C PRO A 122 -2.90 2.04 6.50
N GLU A 123 -4.10 1.55 6.78
CA GLU A 123 -5.24 1.58 5.88
C GLU A 123 -6.25 2.65 6.29
N VAL A 124 -6.12 3.82 5.68
CA VAL A 124 -7.01 4.97 5.89
C VAL A 124 -7.66 5.42 4.57
N SER A 125 -8.80 6.06 4.66
CA SER A 125 -9.56 6.57 3.50
C SER A 125 -9.07 7.93 2.99
N THR A 126 -8.11 8.55 3.66
CA THR A 126 -7.75 9.98 3.50
C THR A 126 -6.47 10.17 2.73
N ALA A 127 -5.88 9.31 2.03
CA ALA A 127 -4.62 9.48 1.28
C ALA A 127 -3.52 10.26 2.06
N THR A 128 -3.55 10.22 3.39
CA THR A 128 -2.58 10.90 4.25
C THR A 128 -1.41 9.99 4.61
N SER A 129 -0.29 10.58 5.00
CA SER A 129 0.84 9.80 5.52
C SER A 129 0.50 9.22 6.89
N THR A 130 0.65 7.91 7.03
CA THR A 130 0.42 7.17 8.28
C THR A 130 1.73 6.67 8.93
N GLY A 131 2.87 6.95 8.31
CA GLY A 131 4.14 6.34 8.67
C GLY A 131 4.33 4.94 8.09
N TRP A 132 3.32 4.42 7.39
CA TRP A 132 3.39 3.16 6.66
C TRP A 132 3.43 3.43 5.15
N VAL A 133 4.23 2.64 4.45
CA VAL A 133 4.31 2.66 2.99
C VAL A 133 4.14 1.25 2.43
N PRO A 134 3.57 1.08 1.23
CA PRO A 134 3.45 -0.25 0.64
C PRO A 134 4.83 -0.79 0.24
N LEU A 135 5.17 -1.98 0.74
CA LEU A 135 6.39 -2.69 0.37
C LEU A 135 6.16 -3.58 -0.85
N SER A 136 5.03 -4.25 -0.89
CA SER A 136 4.59 -5.06 -2.03
C SER A 136 3.07 -4.99 -2.17
N SER A 137 2.56 -5.16 -3.39
CA SER A 137 1.13 -5.32 -3.61
C SER A 137 0.85 -6.03 -4.92
N TYR A 138 -0.12 -6.94 -4.92
CA TYR A 138 -0.58 -7.65 -6.09
C TYR A 138 -1.95 -7.15 -6.54
N GLY A 139 -2.14 -7.08 -7.87
CA GLY A 139 -3.41 -6.73 -8.48
C GLY A 139 -3.51 -5.26 -8.88
N GLN A 140 -4.72 -4.84 -9.20
CA GLN A 140 -5.06 -3.48 -9.63
C GLN A 140 -6.18 -2.90 -8.78
N THR A 141 -6.29 -1.58 -8.78
CA THR A 141 -7.43 -0.86 -8.24
C THR A 141 -8.25 -0.31 -9.39
N VAL A 142 -9.55 -0.55 -9.36
CA VAL A 142 -10.50 0.06 -10.30
C VAL A 142 -11.32 1.08 -9.54
N VAL A 143 -11.36 2.32 -10.04
CA VAL A 143 -12.10 3.44 -9.45
C VAL A 143 -13.11 3.96 -10.47
N THR A 144 -14.37 4.00 -10.08
CA THR A 144 -15.40 4.68 -10.88
C THR A 144 -15.52 6.13 -10.39
N LEU A 145 -15.14 7.06 -11.25
CA LEU A 145 -15.13 8.49 -10.98
C LEU A 145 -16.45 9.13 -11.36
N SER A 146 -16.77 10.22 -10.70
CA SER A 146 -17.88 11.12 -11.01
C SER A 146 -17.34 12.56 -11.09
N ASN A 147 -18.23 13.55 -11.18
CA ASN A 147 -17.84 14.96 -11.33
C ASN A 147 -17.40 15.64 -10.02
N VAL A 148 -16.88 14.85 -9.08
CA VAL A 148 -16.33 15.34 -7.82
C VAL A 148 -14.91 14.80 -7.63
N ASN A 149 -14.10 15.56 -6.91
CA ASN A 149 -12.75 15.11 -6.54
C ASN A 149 -12.81 13.79 -5.77
N TYR A 150 -11.87 12.90 -6.04
CA TYR A 150 -11.80 11.58 -5.42
C TYR A 150 -10.51 11.45 -4.61
N THR A 151 -10.64 10.97 -3.39
CA THR A 151 -9.50 10.65 -2.54
C THR A 151 -9.36 9.13 -2.44
N MET A 152 -8.23 8.60 -2.90
CA MET A 152 -7.95 7.17 -2.79
C MET A 152 -7.64 6.79 -1.35
N SER A 153 -8.16 5.65 -0.89
CA SER A 153 -7.65 5.07 0.34
C SER A 153 -6.21 4.59 0.14
N THR A 154 -5.46 4.49 1.24
CA THR A 154 -4.08 3.97 1.19
C THR A 154 -4.04 2.55 0.63
N LEU A 155 -5.02 1.69 0.96
CA LEU A 155 -5.12 0.34 0.41
C LEU A 155 -5.34 0.35 -1.11
N GLN A 156 -6.20 1.22 -1.63
CA GLN A 156 -6.40 1.39 -3.07
C GLN A 156 -5.11 1.86 -3.76
N ALA A 157 -4.46 2.88 -3.20
CA ALA A 157 -3.24 3.47 -3.74
C ALA A 157 -2.00 2.56 -3.57
N SER A 158 -2.05 1.53 -2.72
CA SER A 158 -0.95 0.58 -2.58
C SER A 158 -0.70 -0.21 -3.86
N ARG A 159 -1.73 -0.43 -4.69
CA ARG A 159 -1.61 -1.13 -5.97
C ARG A 159 -0.77 -0.34 -6.95
N GLU A 160 -0.04 -1.05 -7.81
CA GLU A 160 0.78 -0.41 -8.86
C GLU A 160 -0.06 0.05 -10.04
N ARG A 161 -1.14 -0.67 -10.35
CA ARG A 161 -2.04 -0.33 -11.45
C ARG A 161 -3.35 0.25 -10.91
N ILE A 162 -3.71 1.41 -11.45
CA ILE A 162 -4.95 2.13 -11.16
C ILE A 162 -5.71 2.28 -12.48
N VAL A 163 -6.95 1.80 -12.51
CA VAL A 163 -7.85 1.93 -13.66
C VAL A 163 -8.98 2.87 -13.28
N LEU A 164 -9.12 3.94 -14.03
CA LEU A 164 -10.13 4.98 -13.82
C LEU A 164 -11.24 4.80 -14.85
N ASN A 165 -12.47 4.64 -14.38
CA ASN A 165 -13.67 4.54 -15.21
C ASN A 165 -14.63 5.69 -14.84
N GLY A 166 -15.67 5.88 -15.64
CA GLY A 166 -16.74 6.84 -15.40
C GLY A 166 -16.93 7.84 -16.51
N THR A 167 -17.98 8.65 -16.43
CA THR A 167 -18.28 9.73 -17.39
C THR A 167 -18.07 11.05 -16.68
N LEU A 168 -17.17 11.89 -17.21
CA LEU A 168 -16.84 13.17 -16.62
C LEU A 168 -17.47 14.33 -17.44
N THR A 169 -18.02 15.29 -16.73
CA THR A 169 -18.52 16.57 -17.27
C THR A 169 -17.73 17.76 -16.73
N ALA A 170 -16.73 17.51 -15.87
CA ALA A 170 -15.82 18.51 -15.33
C ALA A 170 -14.43 17.88 -15.09
N ASN A 171 -13.39 18.72 -15.05
CA ASN A 171 -12.06 18.28 -14.60
C ASN A 171 -12.10 18.04 -13.08
N ILE A 172 -11.46 16.99 -12.64
CA ILE A 172 -11.43 16.59 -11.22
C ILE A 172 -10.00 16.30 -10.75
N TYR A 173 -9.82 16.30 -9.45
CA TYR A 173 -8.60 15.84 -8.79
C TYR A 173 -8.78 14.42 -8.26
N LEU A 174 -7.73 13.60 -8.45
CA LEU A 174 -7.56 12.31 -7.80
C LEU A 174 -6.41 12.44 -6.80
N TYR A 175 -6.74 12.42 -5.51
CA TYR A 175 -5.76 12.54 -4.46
C TYR A 175 -5.13 11.19 -4.12
N LEU A 176 -3.80 11.14 -4.17
CA LEU A 176 -2.95 10.00 -3.88
C LEU A 176 -2.12 10.26 -2.62
N PRO A 177 -1.73 9.23 -1.85
CA PRO A 177 -0.81 9.39 -0.74
C PRO A 177 0.55 9.92 -1.21
N PRO A 178 1.24 10.74 -0.38
CA PRO A 178 2.55 11.32 -0.72
C PRO A 178 3.68 10.30 -0.53
N TRP A 179 3.62 9.18 -1.22
CA TRP A 179 4.63 8.13 -1.17
C TRP A 179 5.64 8.29 -2.30
N ILE A 180 6.91 8.04 -2.04
CA ILE A 180 7.92 7.89 -3.08
C ILE A 180 7.66 6.56 -3.79
N LYS A 181 6.82 6.61 -4.82
CA LYS A 181 6.28 5.43 -5.51
C LYS A 181 5.92 5.75 -6.95
N GLU A 182 5.85 4.71 -7.77
CA GLU A 182 5.34 4.77 -9.14
C GLU A 182 3.97 4.09 -9.25
N TRP A 183 3.13 4.60 -10.15
CA TRP A 183 1.87 3.99 -10.54
C TRP A 183 1.74 3.97 -12.06
N THR A 184 1.13 2.92 -12.57
CA THR A 184 0.58 2.91 -13.93
C THR A 184 -0.89 3.24 -13.85
N VAL A 185 -1.28 4.37 -14.42
CA VAL A 185 -2.67 4.83 -14.44
C VAL A 185 -3.23 4.66 -15.83
N GLU A 186 -4.35 3.96 -15.93
CA GLU A 186 -5.14 3.78 -17.14
C GLU A 186 -6.43 4.58 -16.98
N ASN A 187 -6.57 5.62 -17.79
CA ASN A 187 -7.73 6.51 -17.73
C ASN A 187 -8.73 6.14 -18.83
N ASN A 188 -9.70 5.30 -18.47
CA ASN A 188 -10.83 4.89 -19.33
C ASN A 188 -12.07 5.74 -19.09
N THR A 189 -11.93 6.94 -18.54
CA THR A 189 -13.07 7.85 -18.41
C THR A 189 -13.54 8.35 -19.77
N SER A 190 -14.83 8.63 -19.91
CA SER A 190 -15.43 9.27 -21.06
C SER A 190 -15.69 10.76 -20.80
N GLY A 191 -15.86 11.53 -21.89
CA GLY A 191 -15.95 12.99 -21.86
C GLY A 191 -14.63 13.66 -22.24
N ASN A 192 -14.65 14.99 -22.40
CA ASN A 192 -13.47 15.78 -22.80
C ASN A 192 -12.76 16.43 -21.59
N PHE A 193 -12.78 15.75 -20.45
CA PHE A 193 -12.27 16.25 -19.19
C PHE A 193 -11.10 15.38 -18.71
N TYR A 194 -10.19 15.98 -17.94
CA TYR A 194 -9.02 15.28 -17.42
C TYR A 194 -9.13 15.04 -15.93
N VAL A 195 -8.37 14.06 -15.47
CA VAL A 195 -8.17 13.72 -14.06
C VAL A 195 -6.78 14.18 -13.67
N THR A 196 -6.65 15.13 -12.74
CA THR A 196 -5.36 15.54 -12.19
C THR A 196 -4.98 14.65 -11.04
N LEU A 197 -3.94 13.85 -11.24
CA LEU A 197 -3.31 13.02 -10.21
C LEU A 197 -2.44 13.92 -9.35
N ILE A 198 -2.71 14.02 -8.06
CA ILE A 198 -2.05 14.95 -7.14
C ILE A 198 -1.96 14.34 -5.74
N THR A 199 -1.01 14.77 -4.94
CA THR A 199 -0.96 14.37 -3.53
C THR A 199 -1.79 15.30 -2.64
N THR A 200 -1.98 14.91 -1.38
CA THR A 200 -2.65 15.73 -0.37
C THR A 200 -1.74 16.81 0.24
N GLN A 201 -0.50 16.97 -0.25
CA GLN A 201 0.45 17.94 0.28
C GLN A 201 0.14 19.36 -0.18
N THR A 202 0.33 20.34 0.71
CA THR A 202 0.11 21.75 0.38
C THR A 202 1.08 22.21 -0.71
N GLY A 203 0.54 22.83 -1.77
CA GLY A 203 1.34 23.34 -2.88
C GLY A 203 1.86 22.26 -3.84
N ALA A 204 1.36 21.03 -3.72
CA ALA A 204 1.75 19.94 -4.62
C ALA A 204 1.41 20.25 -6.08
N ALA A 205 2.32 19.92 -7.00
CA ALA A 205 2.06 19.86 -8.42
C ALA A 205 1.55 18.47 -8.81
N GLY A 206 0.60 18.41 -9.75
CA GLY A 206 0.00 17.17 -10.21
C GLY A 206 0.18 16.95 -11.70
N TYR A 207 -0.06 15.72 -12.15
CA TYR A 207 -0.12 15.33 -13.56
C TYR A 207 -1.57 15.17 -14.02
N SER A 208 -1.94 15.82 -15.14
CA SER A 208 -3.28 15.71 -15.73
C SER A 208 -3.31 14.55 -16.73
N SER A 209 -4.01 13.49 -16.39
CA SER A 209 -4.26 12.34 -17.26
C SER A 209 -5.56 12.54 -18.05
N TYR A 210 -5.48 12.25 -19.33
CA TYR A 210 -6.57 12.46 -20.29
C TYR A 210 -7.30 11.15 -20.61
N PRO A 211 -8.56 11.20 -21.06
CA PRO A 211 -9.28 10.01 -21.49
C PRO A 211 -8.50 9.18 -22.50
N ASN A 212 -8.55 7.84 -22.33
CA ASN A 212 -7.81 6.85 -23.13
C ASN A 212 -6.28 6.93 -23.01
N GLU A 213 -5.76 7.56 -21.97
CA GLU A 213 -4.32 7.58 -21.70
C GLU A 213 -3.94 6.45 -20.76
N ILE A 214 -2.83 5.77 -21.08
CA ILE A 214 -2.11 4.91 -20.15
C ILE A 214 -0.78 5.59 -19.85
N VAL A 215 -0.56 5.94 -18.59
CA VAL A 215 0.61 6.71 -18.19
C VAL A 215 1.27 6.11 -16.95
N LYS A 216 2.60 6.09 -16.94
CA LYS A 216 3.38 5.89 -15.72
C LYS A 216 3.63 7.23 -15.06
N VAL A 217 3.26 7.34 -13.80
CA VAL A 217 3.52 8.51 -12.97
C VAL A 217 4.36 8.11 -11.76
N ARG A 218 5.17 9.04 -11.28
CA ARG A 218 5.95 8.89 -10.05
C ARG A 218 5.62 10.03 -9.10
N CYS A 219 5.70 9.74 -7.81
CA CYS A 219 5.63 10.74 -6.75
C CYS A 219 7.00 10.86 -6.06
N ASP A 220 7.41 12.08 -5.74
CA ASP A 220 8.64 12.39 -5.00
C ASP A 220 8.41 12.59 -3.50
N GLY A 221 7.19 12.33 -3.03
CA GLY A 221 6.75 12.59 -1.66
C GLY A 221 5.90 13.85 -1.53
N VAL A 222 5.87 14.70 -2.56
CA VAL A 222 5.07 15.94 -2.63
C VAL A 222 4.32 16.01 -3.95
N ASN A 223 5.02 15.92 -5.07
CA ASN A 223 4.50 16.17 -6.41
C ASN A 223 4.33 14.87 -7.19
N ILE A 224 3.41 14.87 -8.16
CA ILE A 224 3.23 13.77 -9.10
C ILE A 224 3.62 14.20 -10.50
N PHE A 225 4.54 13.46 -11.11
CA PHE A 225 5.09 13.71 -12.43
C PHE A 225 4.84 12.52 -13.35
N ARG A 226 4.76 12.78 -14.64
CA ARG A 226 4.88 11.71 -15.63
C ARG A 226 6.28 11.10 -15.56
N ASN A 227 6.36 9.80 -15.42
CA ASN A 227 7.63 9.07 -15.50
C ASN A 227 7.91 8.73 -16.98
N SER A 228 8.32 9.73 -17.75
CA SER A 228 8.68 9.56 -19.18
C SER A 228 10.15 9.83 -19.34
N THR A 229 10.85 8.84 -19.90
CA THR A 229 12.25 8.96 -20.36
C THR A 229 12.33 9.30 -21.85
N GLU A 230 11.18 9.42 -22.53
CA GLU A 230 11.16 9.70 -23.97
C GLU A 230 11.12 11.21 -24.22
N PRO A 231 12.25 11.83 -24.63
CA PRO A 231 12.23 13.19 -25.16
C PRO A 231 11.57 13.17 -26.54
N GLY A 232 10.59 14.05 -26.76
CA GLY A 232 10.14 14.38 -28.10
C GLY A 232 9.21 13.37 -28.78
N ARG A 233 8.18 12.88 -28.09
CA ARG A 233 7.10 12.14 -28.79
C ARG A 233 6.43 13.03 -29.81
N LEU A 234 6.46 12.63 -31.09
CA LEU A 234 5.65 13.25 -32.14
C LEU A 234 4.16 13.03 -31.85
N ILE A 235 3.42 14.11 -31.59
CA ILE A 235 1.99 14.05 -31.24
C ILE A 235 1.14 14.12 -32.51
N SER A 236 1.52 14.98 -33.46
CA SER A 236 0.75 15.22 -34.67
C SER A 236 1.62 15.90 -35.74
N ILE A 237 1.36 15.59 -37.01
CA ILE A 237 1.84 16.35 -38.16
C ILE A 237 0.62 17.00 -38.82
N LYS A 238 0.69 18.29 -39.10
CA LYS A 238 -0.31 18.99 -39.91
C LYS A 238 0.37 19.60 -41.11
N THR A 239 -0.13 19.28 -42.30
CA THR A 239 0.37 19.84 -43.59
C THR A 239 -0.67 20.78 -44.16
N TYR A 240 -0.25 21.94 -44.54
CA TYR A 240 -1.04 22.93 -45.29
C TYR A 240 -0.47 23.07 -46.70
N SER A 241 -1.13 22.44 -47.66
CA SER A 241 -0.64 22.37 -49.06
C SER A 241 -1.29 23.36 -50.02
N THR A 242 -2.28 24.09 -49.58
CA THR A 242 -3.04 25.08 -50.37
C THR A 242 -2.65 26.49 -49.97
N ALA A 243 -2.55 27.41 -50.89
CA ALA A 243 -2.29 28.83 -50.59
C ALA A 243 -3.40 29.40 -49.71
N GLY A 244 -3.05 30.09 -48.64
CA GLY A 244 -4.02 30.68 -47.67
C GLY A 244 -3.40 31.08 -46.36
N ALA A 245 -4.15 31.76 -45.54
CA ALA A 245 -3.78 32.00 -44.14
C ALA A 245 -4.36 30.90 -43.25
N TYR A 246 -3.54 30.27 -42.45
CA TYR A 246 -3.93 29.18 -41.55
C TYR A 246 -3.57 29.51 -40.12
N THR A 247 -4.46 29.15 -39.22
CA THR A 247 -4.20 29.18 -37.77
C THR A 247 -3.89 27.77 -37.28
N TYR A 248 -2.72 27.56 -36.72
CA TYR A 248 -2.38 26.33 -36.08
C TYR A 248 -2.79 26.38 -34.60
N THR A 249 -3.60 25.41 -34.18
CA THR A 249 -3.91 25.19 -32.77
C THR A 249 -3.12 23.96 -32.31
N PRO A 250 -2.22 24.07 -31.33
CA PRO A 250 -1.46 22.96 -30.84
C PRO A 250 -2.36 21.81 -30.36
N SER A 251 -1.98 20.58 -30.70
CA SER A 251 -2.63 19.39 -30.13
C SER A 251 -2.34 19.32 -28.65
N ARG A 252 -3.27 18.71 -27.91
CA ARG A 252 -3.16 18.57 -26.45
C ARG A 252 -1.87 17.85 -26.06
N GLY A 253 -1.13 18.39 -25.09
CA GLY A 253 0.15 17.83 -24.63
C GLY A 253 1.36 18.25 -25.49
N THR A 254 1.20 19.21 -26.42
CA THR A 254 2.31 19.77 -27.21
C THR A 254 3.17 20.66 -26.32
N ASN A 255 4.45 20.29 -26.14
CA ASN A 255 5.46 21.10 -25.45
C ASN A 255 6.31 21.94 -26.40
N SER A 256 6.44 21.49 -27.65
CA SER A 256 7.17 22.20 -28.72
C SER A 256 6.55 21.92 -30.06
N ILE A 257 6.73 22.82 -31.01
CA ILE A 257 6.35 22.65 -32.40
C ILE A 257 7.58 22.93 -33.28
N GLU A 258 7.72 22.15 -34.32
CA GLU A 258 8.67 22.41 -35.41
C GLU A 258 7.84 22.84 -36.62
N VAL A 259 8.25 23.92 -37.27
CA VAL A 259 7.54 24.48 -38.42
C VAL A 259 8.51 24.45 -39.61
N GLU A 260 8.15 23.67 -40.63
CA GLU A 260 8.86 23.65 -41.92
C GLU A 260 8.02 24.48 -42.92
N VAL A 261 8.66 25.43 -43.58
CA VAL A 261 8.05 26.29 -44.57
C VAL A 261 8.80 26.13 -45.91
N ILE A 262 8.09 25.65 -46.93
CA ILE A 262 8.65 25.48 -48.27
C ILE A 262 8.04 26.58 -49.17
N GLY A 263 8.86 27.48 -49.64
CA GLY A 263 8.45 28.53 -50.58
C GLY A 263 8.19 27.96 -51.99
N GLY A 264 7.19 28.48 -52.64
CA GLY A 264 6.98 28.18 -54.09
C GLY A 264 8.17 28.62 -54.93
N GLY A 265 8.57 27.78 -55.86
CA GLY A 265 9.63 28.13 -56.83
C GLY A 265 9.29 29.39 -57.63
N GLY A 266 10.26 30.26 -57.85
CA GLY A 266 10.13 31.42 -58.70
C GLY A 266 9.72 31.04 -60.14
N GLY A 267 8.76 31.75 -60.70
CA GLY A 267 8.38 31.55 -62.08
C GLY A 267 9.61 31.76 -63.03
N GLY A 268 9.85 30.81 -63.91
CA GLY A 268 10.93 30.92 -64.92
C GLY A 268 10.71 32.19 -65.77
N GLY A 269 11.75 33.02 -65.87
CA GLY A 269 11.73 34.19 -66.75
C GLY A 269 11.54 33.75 -68.20
N GLY A 270 10.50 34.19 -68.84
CA GLY A 270 10.30 33.98 -70.25
C GLY A 270 11.41 34.67 -71.07
N ALA A 271 12.12 33.90 -71.84
CA ALA A 271 13.03 34.48 -72.84
C ALA A 271 12.21 35.13 -73.92
N ARG A 272 12.56 36.36 -74.26
CA ARG A 272 12.05 37.04 -75.42
C ARG A 272 12.91 36.66 -76.58
#